data_91a1d2a28996efaeab91bf498ef816e1
#
_entry.id   91a1d2a28996efaeab91bf498ef816e1
#
_cell.length_a   1.000
_cell.length_b   1.000
_cell.length_c   1.000
_cell.angle_alpha   90.00
_cell.angle_beta   90.00
_cell.angle_gamma   90.00
#
_symmetry.space_group_name_H-M   'P 1'
#
loop_
_entity.id
_entity.type
_entity.pdbx_description
1 polymer ?
#
loop_
_entity_poly.entity_id
_entity_poly.type
_entity_poly.pdbx_seq_one_letter_code
_entity_poly.pdbx_strand_id
1 'polypeptide(L)'
;VVNMTVAAMMAIVIAVADKVWLIWGASLLLGACSVIPQFFIPIAGQYSEKKNKSRNMGVVLSGLLTGILASRVVSGYVGEWLGWREMFFIAAFVMVLCMALTLKIMPQIKSNYVGTYRGLMASVFNIVRSNGRIRLYAMRAAFSFGSMMAIWSCLAFRLAQAPFFSGSEMVGTLGLCGIAGAIAASGVGKLVNRWGIRKMSIYGACLQLVAWAAACLFGDTFLGLVVAIILVDIGLQCLQLSNQSGCIQEMPQASNRANTIFMTTYFIGGSFGTYCAGLAWTHHAWTGVCAVGAILAAISLCITCFNRKRI
;
A
#
# COMPACT_ATOMS: atom_id res chain seq x y z
N VAL A 1 -13.86 4.14 17.02
CA VAL A 1 -13.28 4.68 18.26
C VAL A 1 -12.29 3.70 18.85
N VAL A 2 -12.68 2.48 19.24
CA VAL A 2 -11.80 1.48 19.89
C VAL A 2 -10.49 1.29 19.13
N ASN A 3 -10.55 1.04 17.80
CA ASN A 3 -9.34 0.86 16.99
C ASN A 3 -8.43 2.11 16.99
N MET A 4 -9.01 3.32 17.02
CA MET A 4 -8.22 4.57 17.08
C MET A 4 -7.54 4.73 18.43
N THR A 5 -8.23 4.39 19.52
CA THR A 5 -7.64 4.39 20.87
C THR A 5 -6.48 3.39 20.95
N VAL A 6 -6.69 2.16 20.46
CA VAL A 6 -5.63 1.14 20.46
C VAL A 6 -4.45 1.58 19.59
N ALA A 7 -4.70 2.16 18.41
CA ALA A 7 -3.65 2.67 17.53
C ALA A 7 -2.83 3.79 18.20
N ALA A 8 -3.49 4.75 18.87
CA ALA A 8 -2.79 5.81 19.61
C ALA A 8 -1.95 5.25 20.76
N MET A 9 -2.50 4.31 21.54
CA MET A 9 -1.75 3.65 22.62
C MET A 9 -0.54 2.87 22.09
N MET A 10 -0.70 2.12 21.00
CA MET A 10 0.41 1.36 20.40
C MET A 10 1.49 2.28 19.83
N ALA A 11 1.12 3.43 19.26
CA ALA A 11 2.08 4.43 18.83
C ALA A 11 2.92 4.96 20.03
N ILE A 12 2.27 5.25 21.15
CA ILE A 12 2.98 5.65 22.38
C ILE A 12 3.90 4.51 22.88
N VAL A 13 3.40 3.26 22.88
CA VAL A 13 4.23 2.11 23.29
C VAL A 13 5.48 2.00 22.41
N ILE A 14 5.36 2.18 21.10
CA ILE A 14 6.52 2.17 20.18
C ILE A 14 7.49 3.31 20.52
N ALA A 15 6.97 4.50 20.82
CA ALA A 15 7.80 5.67 21.13
C ALA A 15 8.66 5.48 22.39
N VAL A 16 8.12 4.79 23.41
CA VAL A 16 8.81 4.60 24.71
C VAL A 16 9.51 3.24 24.83
N ALA A 17 9.33 2.33 23.87
CA ALA A 17 9.87 0.99 23.97
C ALA A 17 11.39 0.95 23.78
N ASP A 18 12.08 0.31 24.72
CA ASP A 18 13.52 0.02 24.64
C ASP A 18 13.82 -1.39 24.12
N LYS A 19 12.83 -2.28 24.20
CA LYS A 19 12.96 -3.68 23.78
C LYS A 19 12.33 -3.90 22.41
N VAL A 20 13.08 -4.49 21.50
CA VAL A 20 12.67 -4.76 20.11
C VAL A 20 11.39 -5.59 20.01
N TRP A 21 11.20 -6.57 20.89
CA TRP A 21 10.00 -7.41 20.91
C TRP A 21 8.71 -6.62 21.24
N LEU A 22 8.82 -5.56 22.11
CA LEU A 22 7.70 -4.65 22.37
C LEU A 22 7.34 -3.84 21.13
N ILE A 23 8.35 -3.36 20.40
CA ILE A 23 8.14 -2.64 19.13
C ILE A 23 7.44 -3.55 18.13
N TRP A 24 7.85 -4.81 18.00
CA TRP A 24 7.21 -5.78 17.11
C TRP A 24 5.75 -6.05 17.48
N GLY A 25 5.48 -6.31 18.75
CA GLY A 25 4.12 -6.55 19.24
C GLY A 25 3.21 -5.34 19.06
N ALA A 26 3.70 -4.16 19.42
CA ALA A 26 2.95 -2.92 19.26
C ALA A 26 2.73 -2.56 17.76
N SER A 27 3.73 -2.80 16.90
CA SER A 27 3.60 -2.60 15.45
C SER A 27 2.57 -3.54 14.82
N LEU A 28 2.49 -4.80 15.28
CA LEU A 28 1.48 -5.75 14.83
C LEU A 28 0.06 -5.26 15.18
N LEU A 29 -0.15 -4.81 16.40
CA LEU A 29 -1.44 -4.26 16.85
C LEU A 29 -1.77 -2.94 16.16
N LEU A 30 -0.81 -2.05 16.00
CA LEU A 30 -0.96 -0.80 15.26
C LEU A 30 -1.37 -1.08 13.81
N GLY A 31 -0.72 -2.04 13.15
CA GLY A 31 -1.05 -2.48 11.80
C GLY A 31 -2.47 -3.04 11.70
N ALA A 32 -2.90 -3.88 12.66
CA ALA A 32 -4.25 -4.39 12.72
C ALA A 32 -5.32 -3.28 12.86
N CYS A 33 -4.98 -2.20 13.56
CA CYS A 33 -5.85 -1.03 13.72
C CYS A 33 -5.82 -0.07 12.53
N SER A 34 -4.82 -0.15 11.62
CA SER A 34 -4.66 0.74 10.46
C SER A 34 -5.70 0.55 9.35
N VAL A 35 -6.70 -0.32 9.56
CA VAL A 35 -7.85 -0.51 8.66
C VAL A 35 -8.83 0.66 8.68
N ILE A 36 -8.72 1.57 9.65
CA ILE A 36 -9.67 2.68 9.91
C ILE A 36 -9.98 3.52 8.67
N PRO A 37 -9.03 3.99 7.86
CA PRO A 37 -9.31 4.80 6.68
C PRO A 37 -10.21 4.09 5.66
N GLN A 38 -10.16 2.76 5.59
CA GLN A 38 -10.95 1.94 4.69
C GLN A 38 -12.46 2.03 4.98
N PHE A 39 -12.86 2.39 6.20
CA PHE A 39 -14.27 2.54 6.57
C PHE A 39 -14.85 3.89 6.17
N PHE A 40 -14.03 4.94 6.11
CA PHE A 40 -14.54 6.30 5.85
C PHE A 40 -15.09 6.47 4.43
N ILE A 41 -14.49 5.83 3.42
CA ILE A 41 -14.93 5.94 2.03
C ILE A 41 -16.34 5.37 1.83
N PRO A 42 -16.64 4.11 2.25
CA PRO A 42 -17.99 3.56 2.18
C PRO A 42 -19.01 4.37 3.00
N ILE A 43 -18.63 4.85 4.19
CA ILE A 43 -19.49 5.67 5.04
C ILE A 43 -19.86 6.97 4.33
N ALA A 44 -18.87 7.68 3.78
CA ALA A 44 -19.11 8.88 2.98
C ALA A 44 -20.06 8.59 1.81
N GLY A 45 -19.93 7.41 1.18
CA GLY A 45 -20.83 6.98 0.12
C GLY A 45 -22.25 6.66 0.57
N GLN A 46 -22.42 6.13 1.79
CA GLN A 46 -23.71 5.72 2.32
C GLN A 46 -24.52 6.89 2.89
N TYR A 47 -23.84 7.81 3.58
CA TYR A 47 -24.47 8.95 4.27
C TYR A 47 -24.54 10.22 3.43
N SER A 48 -24.06 10.19 2.20
CA SER A 48 -24.19 11.31 1.25
C SER A 48 -25.48 11.23 0.44
N GLU A 49 -26.08 12.39 0.18
CA GLU A 49 -27.15 12.50 -0.80
C GLU A 49 -26.71 11.98 -2.18
N LYS A 50 -27.61 11.37 -2.93
CA LYS A 50 -27.30 10.77 -4.24
C LYS A 50 -26.55 11.72 -5.18
N LYS A 51 -26.87 13.02 -5.18
CA LYS A 51 -26.23 14.06 -5.98
C LYS A 51 -24.77 14.31 -5.60
N ASN A 52 -24.44 14.22 -4.30
CA ASN A 52 -23.14 14.58 -3.74
C ASN A 52 -22.25 13.35 -3.43
N LYS A 53 -22.79 12.14 -3.58
CA LYS A 53 -22.12 10.89 -3.19
C LYS A 53 -20.72 10.74 -3.77
N SER A 54 -20.58 10.87 -5.08
CA SER A 54 -19.29 10.71 -5.76
C SER A 54 -18.30 11.81 -5.37
N ARG A 55 -18.77 13.04 -5.19
CA ARG A 55 -17.96 14.18 -4.76
C ARG A 55 -17.41 13.94 -3.35
N ASN A 56 -18.25 13.55 -2.39
CA ASN A 56 -17.86 13.36 -1.00
C ASN A 56 -16.89 12.18 -0.85
N MET A 57 -17.13 11.07 -1.56
CA MET A 57 -16.18 9.95 -1.61
C MET A 57 -14.84 10.38 -2.20
N GLY A 58 -14.85 11.22 -3.24
CA GLY A 58 -13.65 11.78 -3.85
C GLY A 58 -12.85 12.65 -2.89
N VAL A 59 -13.51 13.51 -2.11
CA VAL A 59 -12.86 14.35 -1.08
C VAL A 59 -12.18 13.49 -0.02
N VAL A 60 -12.86 12.46 0.50
CA VAL A 60 -12.27 11.53 1.48
C VAL A 60 -11.07 10.79 0.92
N LEU A 61 -11.17 10.32 -0.33
CA LEU A 61 -10.07 9.65 -1.01
C LEU A 61 -8.88 10.58 -1.26
N SER A 62 -9.14 11.82 -1.64
CA SER A 62 -8.09 12.83 -1.81
C SER A 62 -7.37 13.12 -0.49
N GLY A 63 -8.12 13.23 0.62
CA GLY A 63 -7.55 13.36 1.95
C GLY A 63 -6.65 12.18 2.33
N LEU A 64 -7.08 10.95 2.03
CA LEU A 64 -6.28 9.74 2.26
C LEU A 64 -4.97 9.79 1.47
N LEU A 65 -5.02 10.09 0.17
CA LEU A 65 -3.83 10.16 -0.68
C LEU A 65 -2.88 11.28 -0.23
N THR A 66 -3.42 12.46 0.08
CA THR A 66 -2.62 13.58 0.61
C THR A 66 -1.96 13.19 1.93
N GLY A 67 -2.68 12.51 2.83
CA GLY A 67 -2.14 12.03 4.09
C GLY A 67 -1.00 11.02 3.91
N ILE A 68 -1.13 10.08 2.98
CA ILE A 68 -0.07 9.10 2.66
C ILE A 68 1.20 9.81 2.16
N LEU A 69 1.07 10.81 1.30
CA LEU A 69 2.21 11.55 0.76
C LEU A 69 2.82 12.48 1.81
N ALA A 70 1.98 13.25 2.51
CA ALA A 70 2.42 14.17 3.55
C ALA A 70 3.12 13.44 4.70
N SER A 71 2.62 12.27 5.11
CA SER A 71 3.22 11.52 6.21
C SER A 71 4.65 11.09 5.92
N ARG A 72 4.99 10.75 4.68
CA ARG A 72 6.37 10.39 4.29
C ARG A 72 7.33 11.57 4.44
N VAL A 73 6.90 12.75 3.99
CA VAL A 73 7.70 13.99 4.12
C VAL A 73 7.86 14.36 5.58
N VAL A 74 6.73 14.47 6.30
CA VAL A 74 6.73 14.85 7.72
C VAL A 74 7.57 13.88 8.54
N SER A 75 7.41 12.57 8.36
CA SER A 75 8.17 11.57 9.11
C SER A 75 9.67 11.60 8.78
N GLY A 76 10.04 11.92 7.55
CA GLY A 76 11.43 12.07 7.14
C GLY A 76 12.11 13.24 7.88
N TYR A 77 11.50 14.42 7.84
CA TYR A 77 12.04 15.61 8.51
C TYR A 77 11.99 15.52 10.03
N VAL A 78 10.87 15.05 10.59
CA VAL A 78 10.77 14.84 12.06
C VAL A 78 11.78 13.82 12.53
N GLY A 79 11.94 12.70 11.79
CA GLY A 79 12.90 11.67 12.12
C GLY A 79 14.34 12.16 12.12
N GLU A 80 14.69 13.11 11.23
CA GLU A 80 16.03 13.70 11.17
C GLU A 80 16.26 14.74 12.28
N TRP A 81 15.30 15.62 12.53
CA TRP A 81 15.50 16.74 13.44
C TRP A 81 15.24 16.44 14.91
N LEU A 82 14.24 15.60 15.18
CA LEU A 82 13.80 15.28 16.54
C LEU A 82 14.08 13.83 16.94
N GLY A 83 14.10 12.94 15.96
CA GLY A 83 14.26 11.50 16.16
C GLY A 83 13.00 10.71 15.76
N TRP A 84 13.17 9.40 15.58
CA TRP A 84 12.08 8.53 15.14
C TRP A 84 11.01 8.29 16.23
N ARG A 85 11.39 8.38 17.50
CA ARG A 85 10.47 8.20 18.64
C ARG A 85 9.46 9.32 18.71
N GLU A 86 9.89 10.56 18.50
CA GLU A 86 9.09 11.77 18.53
C GLU A 86 8.03 11.74 17.41
N MET A 87 8.35 11.14 16.28
CA MET A 87 7.36 10.94 15.22
C MET A 87 6.17 10.07 15.69
N PHE A 88 6.41 9.04 16.51
CA PHE A 88 5.34 8.22 17.05
C PHE A 88 4.49 8.94 18.10
N PHE A 89 5.07 9.86 18.89
CA PHE A 89 4.30 10.75 19.78
C PHE A 89 3.40 11.69 18.97
N ILE A 90 3.93 12.29 17.91
CA ILE A 90 3.15 13.15 16.98
C ILE A 90 2.02 12.32 16.34
N ALA A 91 2.29 11.11 15.88
CA ALA A 91 1.29 10.23 15.31
C ALA A 91 0.18 9.88 16.31
N ALA A 92 0.54 9.59 17.57
CA ALA A 92 -0.43 9.34 18.64
C ALA A 92 -1.31 10.57 18.91
N PHE A 93 -0.71 11.76 18.99
CA PHE A 93 -1.44 13.01 19.17
C PHE A 93 -2.43 13.27 18.03
N VAL A 94 -1.98 13.14 16.78
CA VAL A 94 -2.85 13.30 15.59
C VAL A 94 -3.98 12.28 15.61
N MET A 95 -3.72 11.02 16.01
CA MET A 95 -4.74 9.98 16.12
C MET A 95 -5.81 10.33 17.17
N VAL A 96 -5.41 10.87 18.33
CA VAL A 96 -6.33 11.34 19.38
C VAL A 96 -7.17 12.51 18.86
N LEU A 97 -6.58 13.44 18.14
CA LEU A 97 -7.30 14.56 17.52
C LEU A 97 -8.31 14.05 16.48
N CYS A 98 -7.91 13.15 15.60
CA CYS A 98 -8.81 12.52 14.63
C CYS A 98 -9.95 11.74 15.32
N MET A 99 -9.66 11.08 16.43
CA MET A 99 -10.67 10.38 17.23
C MET A 99 -11.70 11.37 17.80
N ALA A 100 -11.25 12.48 18.39
CA ALA A 100 -12.14 13.52 18.92
C ALA A 100 -13.02 14.12 17.82
N LEU A 101 -12.45 14.42 16.65
CA LEU A 101 -13.20 14.91 15.49
C LEU A 101 -14.22 13.87 15.00
N THR A 102 -13.84 12.60 14.95
CA THR A 102 -14.74 11.52 14.54
C THR A 102 -15.92 11.39 15.49
N LEU A 103 -15.68 11.44 16.80
CA LEU A 103 -16.76 11.40 17.82
C LEU A 103 -17.72 12.58 17.70
N LYS A 104 -17.23 13.75 17.33
CA LYS A 104 -18.03 14.97 17.20
C LYS A 104 -18.87 15.00 15.90
N ILE A 105 -18.31 14.48 14.80
CA ILE A 105 -18.89 14.68 13.46
C ILE A 105 -19.66 13.45 12.99
N MET A 106 -19.28 12.23 13.42
CA MET A 106 -19.78 11.01 12.83
C MET A 106 -21.15 10.62 13.40
N PRO A 107 -22.16 10.36 12.55
CA PRO A 107 -23.45 9.89 13.03
C PRO A 107 -23.33 8.46 13.58
N GLN A 108 -24.28 8.06 14.44
CA GLN A 108 -24.34 6.69 14.94
C GLN A 108 -24.67 5.73 13.78
N ILE A 109 -23.75 4.87 13.44
CA ILE A 109 -23.89 3.89 12.36
C ILE A 109 -24.47 2.61 12.93
N LYS A 110 -25.67 2.23 12.47
CA LYS A 110 -26.28 0.95 12.81
C LYS A 110 -25.77 -0.14 11.87
N SER A 111 -25.37 -1.28 12.43
CA SER A 111 -24.98 -2.44 11.63
C SER A 111 -26.23 -3.11 11.06
N ASN A 112 -26.29 -3.24 9.73
CA ASN A 112 -27.39 -3.94 9.03
C ASN A 112 -27.03 -5.40 8.66
N TYR A 113 -25.91 -5.92 9.19
CA TYR A 113 -25.49 -7.28 8.88
C TYR A 113 -26.18 -8.30 9.79
N VAL A 114 -26.90 -9.25 9.20
CA VAL A 114 -27.69 -10.28 9.89
C VAL A 114 -26.96 -11.63 9.98
N GLY A 115 -25.72 -11.74 9.46
CA GLY A 115 -24.96 -12.98 9.42
C GLY A 115 -23.98 -13.16 10.59
N THR A 116 -23.50 -14.40 10.80
CA THR A 116 -22.47 -14.71 11.78
C THR A 116 -21.07 -14.39 11.21
N TYR A 117 -20.13 -13.96 12.05
CA TYR A 117 -18.74 -13.71 11.65
C TYR A 117 -18.08 -14.97 11.08
N ARG A 118 -18.36 -16.16 11.66
CA ARG A 118 -17.87 -17.46 11.14
C ARG A 118 -18.37 -17.72 9.71
N GLY A 119 -19.65 -17.45 9.44
CA GLY A 119 -20.22 -17.59 8.10
C GLY A 119 -19.59 -16.65 7.10
N LEU A 120 -19.28 -15.41 7.52
CA LEU A 120 -18.57 -14.45 6.69
C LEU A 120 -17.17 -14.94 6.33
N MET A 121 -16.40 -15.39 7.32
CA MET A 121 -15.02 -15.91 7.08
C MET A 121 -15.03 -17.18 6.23
N ALA A 122 -15.94 -18.12 6.49
CA ALA A 122 -16.10 -19.31 5.67
C ALA A 122 -16.42 -18.95 4.21
N SER A 123 -17.26 -17.94 3.98
CA SER A 123 -17.60 -17.50 2.62
C SER A 123 -16.38 -16.87 1.89
N VAL A 124 -15.54 -16.09 2.57
CA VAL A 124 -14.30 -15.55 2.02
C VAL A 124 -13.37 -16.69 1.61
N PHE A 125 -13.18 -17.68 2.47
CA PHE A 125 -12.34 -18.85 2.20
C PHE A 125 -12.86 -19.69 1.01
N ASN A 126 -14.19 -19.89 0.95
CA ASN A 126 -14.81 -20.58 -0.17
C ASN A 126 -14.61 -19.85 -1.50
N ILE A 127 -14.70 -18.52 -1.54
CA ILE A 127 -14.42 -17.72 -2.73
C ILE A 127 -12.96 -17.91 -3.16
N VAL A 128 -12.01 -17.84 -2.24
CA VAL A 128 -10.60 -18.08 -2.55
C VAL A 128 -10.40 -19.47 -3.17
N ARG A 129 -11.09 -20.50 -2.65
CA ARG A 129 -10.94 -21.88 -3.15
C ARG A 129 -11.60 -22.07 -4.51
N SER A 130 -12.78 -21.52 -4.73
CA SER A 130 -13.60 -21.78 -5.93
C SER A 130 -13.28 -20.85 -7.11
N ASN A 131 -12.86 -19.58 -6.86
CA ASN A 131 -12.68 -18.62 -7.93
C ASN A 131 -11.20 -18.42 -8.30
N GLY A 132 -10.78 -19.05 -9.40
CA GLY A 132 -9.42 -18.98 -9.91
C GLY A 132 -9.05 -17.58 -10.45
N ARG A 133 -10.02 -16.78 -10.93
CA ARG A 133 -9.77 -15.44 -11.47
C ARG A 133 -9.42 -14.47 -10.36
N ILE A 134 -10.16 -14.52 -9.24
CA ILE A 134 -9.88 -13.67 -8.07
C ILE A 134 -8.46 -13.96 -7.54
N ARG A 135 -8.09 -15.26 -7.42
CA ARG A 135 -6.72 -15.62 -7.04
C ARG A 135 -5.68 -15.05 -8.00
N LEU A 136 -5.94 -15.14 -9.31
CA LEU A 136 -5.04 -14.65 -10.34
C LEU A 136 -4.82 -13.13 -10.22
N TYR A 137 -5.89 -12.35 -10.08
CA TYR A 137 -5.83 -10.91 -9.91
C TYR A 137 -5.09 -10.52 -8.62
N ALA A 138 -5.43 -11.17 -7.51
CA ALA A 138 -4.81 -10.91 -6.22
C ALA A 138 -3.30 -11.23 -6.23
N MET A 139 -2.89 -12.36 -6.80
CA MET A 139 -1.47 -12.76 -6.86
C MET A 139 -0.63 -11.83 -7.74
N ARG A 140 -1.15 -11.41 -8.90
CA ARG A 140 -0.46 -10.42 -9.76
C ARG A 140 -0.14 -9.13 -8.99
N ALA A 141 -1.15 -8.60 -8.30
CA ALA A 141 -1.01 -7.37 -7.53
C ALA A 141 -0.12 -7.56 -6.29
N ALA A 142 -0.16 -8.74 -5.65
CA ALA A 142 0.67 -9.07 -4.49
C ALA A 142 2.16 -9.03 -4.83
N PHE A 143 2.58 -9.70 -5.90
CA PHE A 143 3.98 -9.68 -6.34
C PHE A 143 4.42 -8.30 -6.82
N SER A 144 3.55 -7.56 -7.49
CA SER A 144 3.83 -6.18 -7.89
C SER A 144 4.01 -5.24 -6.67
N PHE A 145 3.17 -5.39 -5.65
CA PHE A 145 3.28 -4.62 -4.42
C PHE A 145 4.52 -5.02 -3.61
N GLY A 146 4.85 -6.32 -3.55
CA GLY A 146 6.10 -6.79 -2.96
C GLY A 146 7.32 -6.21 -3.65
N SER A 147 7.30 -6.11 -4.99
CA SER A 147 8.34 -5.44 -5.78
C SER A 147 8.49 -3.96 -5.39
N MET A 148 7.38 -3.22 -5.26
CA MET A 148 7.42 -1.82 -4.84
C MET A 148 7.87 -1.67 -3.38
N MET A 149 7.41 -2.54 -2.48
CA MET A 149 7.84 -2.51 -1.08
C MET A 149 9.33 -2.79 -0.91
N ALA A 150 9.96 -3.56 -1.80
CA ALA A 150 11.39 -3.80 -1.78
C ALA A 150 12.22 -2.52 -1.89
N ILE A 151 11.85 -1.58 -2.80
CA ILE A 151 12.58 -0.31 -2.92
C ILE A 151 12.36 0.58 -1.70
N TRP A 152 11.10 0.73 -1.25
CA TRP A 152 10.76 1.63 -0.13
C TRP A 152 11.34 1.16 1.21
N SER A 153 11.41 -0.15 1.46
CA SER A 153 11.94 -0.69 2.71
C SER A 153 13.45 -0.52 2.85
N CYS A 154 14.19 -0.49 1.73
CA CYS A 154 15.65 -0.41 1.75
C CYS A 154 16.20 0.95 1.30
N LEU A 155 15.32 1.89 0.89
CA LEU A 155 15.73 3.20 0.39
C LEU A 155 16.52 4.01 1.41
N ALA A 156 16.12 3.97 2.70
CA ALA A 156 16.84 4.65 3.77
C ALA A 156 18.27 4.12 3.93
N PHE A 157 18.44 2.80 3.86
CA PHE A 157 19.76 2.19 3.94
C PHE A 157 20.63 2.55 2.73
N ARG A 158 20.03 2.66 1.53
CA ARG A 158 20.75 3.08 0.31
C ARG A 158 21.22 4.52 0.42
N LEU A 159 20.37 5.43 0.88
CA LEU A 159 20.69 6.84 1.01
C LEU A 159 21.69 7.14 2.14
N ALA A 160 21.74 6.31 3.17
CA ALA A 160 22.74 6.44 4.24
C ALA A 160 24.15 6.05 3.81
N GLN A 161 24.32 5.34 2.69
CA GLN A 161 25.62 4.90 2.18
C GLN A 161 26.14 5.81 1.06
N ALA A 162 27.42 5.59 0.69
CA ALA A 162 28.03 6.25 -0.47
C ALA A 162 27.20 5.99 -1.75
N PRO A 163 27.08 6.96 -2.64
CA PRO A 163 27.67 8.31 -2.62
C PRO A 163 26.80 9.37 -1.91
N PHE A 164 25.64 9.00 -1.35
CA PHE A 164 24.64 9.97 -0.91
C PHE A 164 24.91 10.54 0.49
N PHE A 165 25.23 9.68 1.48
CA PHE A 165 25.41 10.04 2.88
C PHE A 165 24.29 10.96 3.42
N SER A 166 23.05 10.68 3.03
CA SER A 166 21.88 11.50 3.34
C SER A 166 21.04 10.87 4.46
N GLY A 167 20.39 11.70 5.25
CA GLY A 167 19.53 11.29 6.34
C GLY A 167 18.09 10.94 5.90
N SER A 168 17.21 10.82 6.89
CA SER A 168 15.81 10.41 6.69
C SER A 168 14.97 11.47 5.97
N GLU A 169 15.38 12.76 6.01
CA GLU A 169 14.73 13.86 5.29
C GLU A 169 14.73 13.63 3.77
N MET A 170 15.81 13.04 3.24
CA MET A 170 15.90 12.74 1.82
C MET A 170 14.95 11.61 1.41
N VAL A 171 14.79 10.60 2.27
CA VAL A 171 13.78 9.54 2.06
C VAL A 171 12.37 10.14 2.01
N GLY A 172 12.07 11.07 2.95
CA GLY A 172 10.82 11.81 2.98
C GLY A 172 10.60 12.63 1.72
N THR A 173 11.62 13.35 1.25
CA THR A 173 11.58 14.16 0.03
C THR A 173 11.34 13.28 -1.21
N LEU A 174 12.02 12.15 -1.34
CA LEU A 174 11.74 11.17 -2.39
C LEU A 174 10.32 10.58 -2.31
N GLY A 175 9.68 10.63 -1.13
CA GLY A 175 8.27 10.31 -0.95
C GLY A 175 7.34 11.14 -1.85
N LEU A 176 7.73 12.37 -2.21
CA LEU A 176 6.98 13.21 -3.14
C LEU A 176 6.90 12.63 -4.56
N CYS A 177 7.84 11.76 -4.95
CA CYS A 177 7.75 11.04 -6.22
C CYS A 177 6.47 10.19 -6.32
N GLY A 178 5.88 9.77 -5.17
CA GLY A 178 4.59 9.10 -5.13
C GLY A 178 3.41 9.92 -5.68
N ILE A 179 3.56 11.25 -5.80
CA ILE A 179 2.59 12.13 -6.50
C ILE A 179 2.43 11.69 -7.95
N ALA A 180 3.52 11.31 -8.61
CA ALA A 180 3.47 10.80 -9.99
C ALA A 180 2.60 9.54 -10.10
N GLY A 181 2.73 8.61 -9.14
CA GLY A 181 1.86 7.44 -9.04
C GLY A 181 0.39 7.81 -8.82
N ALA A 182 0.10 8.79 -7.95
CA ALA A 182 -1.27 9.25 -7.68
C ALA A 182 -1.91 9.92 -8.92
N ILE A 183 -1.13 10.72 -9.66
CA ILE A 183 -1.58 11.31 -10.94
C ILE A 183 -1.84 10.21 -11.98
N ALA A 184 -0.91 9.27 -12.11
CA ALA A 184 -1.05 8.14 -13.02
C ALA A 184 -2.31 7.31 -12.72
N ALA A 185 -2.64 7.10 -11.45
CA ALA A 185 -3.83 6.36 -11.03
C ALA A 185 -5.12 6.91 -11.63
N SER A 186 -5.25 8.24 -11.77
CA SER A 186 -6.42 8.87 -12.37
C SER A 186 -6.58 8.55 -13.87
N GLY A 187 -5.46 8.39 -14.58
CA GLY A 187 -5.42 7.99 -15.99
C GLY A 187 -5.60 6.49 -16.19
N VAL A 188 -5.03 5.68 -15.30
CA VAL A 188 -5.08 4.22 -15.38
C VAL A 188 -6.50 3.69 -15.41
N GLY A 189 -7.43 4.24 -14.62
CA GLY A 189 -8.83 3.82 -14.62
C GLY A 189 -9.50 3.92 -16.01
N LYS A 190 -9.22 4.99 -16.76
CA LYS A 190 -9.71 5.17 -18.14
C LYS A 190 -9.04 4.18 -19.11
N LEU A 191 -7.74 3.96 -18.93
CA LEU A 191 -6.96 3.03 -19.76
C LEU A 191 -7.35 1.57 -19.53
N VAL A 192 -7.69 1.17 -18.31
CA VAL A 192 -8.19 -0.18 -17.98
C VAL A 192 -9.46 -0.49 -18.78
N ASN A 193 -10.38 0.46 -18.86
CA ASN A 193 -11.62 0.28 -19.64
C ASN A 193 -11.36 0.13 -21.17
N ARG A 194 -10.29 0.77 -21.68
CA ARG A 194 -9.94 0.71 -23.11
C ARG A 194 -9.09 -0.50 -23.47
N TRP A 195 -8.10 -0.85 -22.65
CA TRP A 195 -7.09 -1.86 -22.98
C TRP A 195 -7.29 -3.19 -22.25
N GLY A 196 -8.13 -3.19 -21.21
CA GLY A 196 -8.43 -4.36 -20.39
C GLY A 196 -7.35 -4.66 -19.33
N ILE A 197 -7.76 -5.45 -18.35
CA ILE A 197 -6.97 -5.76 -17.14
C ILE A 197 -5.63 -6.42 -17.50
N ARG A 198 -5.62 -7.34 -18.46
CA ARG A 198 -4.43 -8.12 -18.82
C ARG A 198 -3.33 -7.24 -19.41
N LYS A 199 -3.67 -6.38 -20.39
CA LYS A 199 -2.69 -5.50 -21.02
C LYS A 199 -2.13 -4.51 -20.00
N MET A 200 -3.00 -3.94 -19.17
CA MET A 200 -2.55 -3.04 -18.09
C MET A 200 -1.62 -3.72 -17.10
N SER A 201 -1.88 -5.01 -16.76
CA SER A 201 -0.97 -5.77 -15.89
C SER A 201 0.37 -6.05 -16.56
N ILE A 202 0.42 -6.30 -17.87
CA ILE A 202 1.67 -6.47 -18.61
C ILE A 202 2.46 -5.16 -18.61
N TYR A 203 1.83 -4.04 -18.99
CA TYR A 203 2.49 -2.74 -19.01
C TYR A 203 3.04 -2.35 -17.64
N GLY A 204 2.26 -2.55 -16.58
CA GLY A 204 2.69 -2.24 -15.22
C GLY A 204 3.88 -3.10 -14.79
N ALA A 205 3.87 -4.40 -15.06
CA ALA A 205 4.98 -5.28 -14.73
C ALA A 205 6.25 -4.96 -15.55
N CYS A 206 6.10 -4.64 -16.85
CA CYS A 206 7.23 -4.19 -17.68
C CYS A 206 7.81 -2.87 -17.17
N LEU A 207 6.97 -1.89 -16.77
CA LEU A 207 7.41 -0.65 -16.16
C LEU A 207 8.21 -0.89 -14.88
N GLN A 208 7.76 -1.82 -14.02
CA GLN A 208 8.50 -2.20 -12.81
C GLN A 208 9.85 -2.85 -13.14
N LEU A 209 9.92 -3.69 -14.17
CA LEU A 209 11.20 -4.29 -14.60
C LEU A 209 12.17 -3.21 -15.11
N VAL A 210 11.69 -2.25 -15.92
CA VAL A 210 12.50 -1.10 -16.38
C VAL A 210 12.95 -0.25 -15.18
N ALA A 211 12.06 -0.03 -14.20
CA ALA A 211 12.39 0.67 -12.96
C ALA A 211 13.54 -0.01 -12.21
N TRP A 212 13.50 -1.34 -12.07
CA TRP A 212 14.56 -2.08 -11.41
C TRP A 212 15.88 -2.11 -12.19
N ALA A 213 15.82 -2.14 -13.52
CA ALA A 213 17.00 -1.95 -14.36
C ALA A 213 17.60 -0.55 -14.13
N ALA A 214 16.77 0.50 -14.09
CA ALA A 214 17.24 1.85 -13.79
C ALA A 214 17.82 1.96 -12.37
N ALA A 215 17.18 1.35 -11.37
CA ALA A 215 17.67 1.31 -9.99
C ALA A 215 19.00 0.57 -9.84
N CYS A 216 19.23 -0.46 -10.65
CA CYS A 216 20.47 -1.22 -10.64
C CYS A 216 21.61 -0.46 -11.35
N LEU A 217 21.32 0.14 -12.51
CA LEU A 217 22.33 0.79 -13.34
C LEU A 217 22.68 2.23 -12.89
N PHE A 218 21.67 2.95 -12.40
CA PHE A 218 21.78 4.37 -12.06
C PHE A 218 21.43 4.66 -10.59
N GLY A 219 21.32 3.62 -9.74
CA GLY A 219 20.97 3.75 -8.33
C GLY A 219 22.02 4.44 -7.46
N ASP A 220 23.17 4.81 -8.05
CA ASP A 220 24.21 5.63 -7.42
C ASP A 220 23.98 7.15 -7.65
N THR A 221 22.92 7.52 -8.35
CA THR A 221 22.53 8.91 -8.60
C THR A 221 21.13 9.20 -8.06
N PHE A 222 20.91 10.41 -7.55
CA PHE A 222 19.57 10.84 -7.14
C PHE A 222 18.56 10.76 -8.29
N LEU A 223 18.95 11.17 -9.48
CA LEU A 223 18.07 11.12 -10.66
C LEU A 223 17.66 9.67 -10.99
N GLY A 224 18.60 8.74 -10.90
CA GLY A 224 18.34 7.32 -11.14
C GLY A 224 17.34 6.75 -10.12
N LEU A 225 17.48 7.10 -8.83
CA LEU A 225 16.53 6.70 -7.79
C LEU A 225 15.15 7.34 -8.02
N VAL A 226 15.08 8.63 -8.34
CA VAL A 226 13.81 9.33 -8.66
C VAL A 226 13.09 8.64 -9.83
N VAL A 227 13.80 8.38 -10.93
CA VAL A 227 13.22 7.68 -12.10
C VAL A 227 12.74 6.28 -11.73
N ALA A 228 13.55 5.52 -10.99
CA ALA A 228 13.17 4.17 -10.54
C ALA A 228 11.91 4.18 -9.67
N ILE A 229 11.83 5.09 -8.70
CA ILE A 229 10.67 5.23 -7.80
C ILE A 229 9.41 5.58 -8.60
N ILE A 230 9.49 6.58 -9.48
CA ILE A 230 8.35 7.01 -10.30
C ILE A 230 7.84 5.86 -11.17
N LEU A 231 8.75 5.15 -11.85
CA LEU A 231 8.38 4.04 -12.72
C LEU A 231 7.79 2.86 -11.95
N VAL A 232 8.36 2.51 -10.79
CA VAL A 232 7.83 1.44 -9.92
C VAL A 232 6.43 1.80 -9.43
N ASP A 233 6.21 3.05 -9.00
CA ASP A 233 4.90 3.49 -8.49
C ASP A 233 3.84 3.54 -9.60
N ILE A 234 4.17 4.06 -10.78
CA ILE A 234 3.25 4.02 -11.94
C ILE A 234 2.94 2.59 -12.34
N GLY A 235 3.96 1.72 -12.41
CA GLY A 235 3.80 0.30 -12.71
C GLY A 235 2.87 -0.40 -11.70
N LEU A 236 3.04 -0.09 -10.41
CA LEU A 236 2.15 -0.60 -9.37
C LEU A 236 0.70 -0.14 -9.59
N GLN A 237 0.45 1.14 -9.86
CA GLN A 237 -0.91 1.65 -10.07
C GLN A 237 -1.61 0.95 -11.25
N CYS A 238 -0.87 0.68 -12.34
CA CYS A 238 -1.40 -0.10 -13.44
C CYS A 238 -1.86 -1.50 -13.04
N LEU A 239 -1.06 -2.20 -12.21
CA LEU A 239 -1.40 -3.53 -11.73
C LEU A 239 -2.47 -3.51 -10.65
N GLN A 240 -2.33 -2.66 -9.63
CA GLN A 240 -3.25 -2.59 -8.50
C GLN A 240 -4.67 -2.26 -8.96
N LEU A 241 -4.87 -1.11 -9.64
CA LEU A 241 -6.20 -0.64 -10.02
C LEU A 241 -6.87 -1.58 -11.01
N SER A 242 -6.14 -2.11 -11.99
CA SER A 242 -6.72 -3.03 -12.97
C SER A 242 -7.15 -4.36 -12.33
N ASN A 243 -6.30 -4.97 -11.52
CA ASN A 243 -6.60 -6.26 -10.90
C ASN A 243 -7.62 -6.14 -9.76
N GLN A 244 -7.61 -5.04 -8.98
CA GLN A 244 -8.62 -4.76 -7.97
C GLN A 244 -10.00 -4.58 -8.60
N SER A 245 -10.08 -3.80 -9.68
CA SER A 245 -11.30 -3.66 -10.47
C SER A 245 -11.80 -5.01 -11.01
N GLY A 246 -10.87 -5.84 -11.50
CA GLY A 246 -11.18 -7.20 -11.94
C GLY A 246 -11.76 -8.09 -10.84
N CYS A 247 -11.20 -8.05 -9.63
CA CYS A 247 -11.75 -8.79 -8.49
C CYS A 247 -13.17 -8.35 -8.14
N ILE A 248 -13.44 -7.05 -8.15
CA ILE A 248 -14.76 -6.48 -7.82
C ILE A 248 -15.79 -6.86 -8.90
N GLN A 249 -15.40 -6.77 -10.17
CA GLN A 249 -16.27 -7.09 -11.31
C GLN A 249 -16.60 -8.59 -11.43
N GLU A 250 -15.68 -9.46 -10.98
CA GLU A 250 -15.90 -10.91 -11.01
C GLU A 250 -17.03 -11.36 -10.07
N MET A 251 -17.24 -10.62 -8.96
CA MET A 251 -18.30 -10.92 -7.98
C MET A 251 -19.03 -9.64 -7.53
N PRO A 252 -19.89 -9.04 -8.36
CA PRO A 252 -20.55 -7.78 -8.01
C PRO A 252 -21.40 -7.87 -6.75
N GLN A 253 -22.06 -9.02 -6.51
CA GLN A 253 -22.93 -9.25 -5.33
C GLN A 253 -22.12 -9.52 -4.06
N ALA A 254 -20.82 -9.82 -4.17
CA ALA A 254 -19.91 -10.06 -3.05
C ALA A 254 -18.64 -9.21 -3.17
N SER A 255 -18.75 -8.02 -3.75
CA SER A 255 -17.63 -7.12 -4.06
C SER A 255 -16.74 -6.81 -2.85
N ASN A 256 -17.33 -6.61 -1.68
CA ASN A 256 -16.57 -6.38 -0.43
C ASN A 256 -15.71 -7.59 -0.06
N ARG A 257 -16.23 -8.83 -0.23
CA ARG A 257 -15.47 -10.06 0.07
C ARG A 257 -14.36 -10.26 -0.95
N ALA A 258 -14.62 -10.02 -2.24
CA ALA A 258 -13.61 -10.07 -3.29
C ALA A 258 -12.50 -9.04 -3.04
N ASN A 259 -12.86 -7.83 -2.65
CA ASN A 259 -11.88 -6.78 -2.28
C ASN A 259 -11.08 -7.16 -1.03
N THR A 260 -11.70 -7.77 -0.02
CA THR A 260 -10.99 -8.26 1.17
C THR A 260 -9.92 -9.28 0.79
N ILE A 261 -10.26 -10.26 -0.06
CA ILE A 261 -9.30 -11.26 -0.57
C ILE A 261 -8.14 -10.57 -1.30
N PHE A 262 -8.49 -9.64 -2.20
CA PHE A 262 -7.50 -8.88 -2.96
C PHE A 262 -6.54 -8.13 -2.04
N MET A 263 -7.05 -7.32 -1.12
CA MET A 263 -6.23 -6.49 -0.23
C MET A 263 -5.41 -7.32 0.76
N THR A 264 -5.97 -8.41 1.30
CA THR A 264 -5.23 -9.31 2.18
C THR A 264 -4.04 -9.94 1.45
N THR A 265 -4.27 -10.48 0.26
CA THR A 265 -3.19 -11.08 -0.56
C THR A 265 -2.17 -10.03 -0.98
N TYR A 266 -2.62 -8.83 -1.34
CA TYR A 266 -1.79 -7.69 -1.69
C TYR A 266 -0.83 -7.31 -0.56
N PHE A 267 -1.31 -7.14 0.65
CA PHE A 267 -0.47 -6.80 1.81
C PHE A 267 0.46 -7.95 2.24
N ILE A 268 0.03 -9.21 2.11
CA ILE A 268 0.92 -10.37 2.31
C ILE A 268 2.09 -10.30 1.31
N GLY A 269 1.81 -9.98 0.04
CA GLY A 269 2.85 -9.78 -0.97
C GLY A 269 3.81 -8.65 -0.63
N GLY A 270 3.30 -7.53 -0.13
CA GLY A 270 4.11 -6.40 0.34
C GLY A 270 5.05 -6.79 1.49
N SER A 271 4.52 -7.46 2.51
CA SER A 271 5.29 -7.94 3.66
C SER A 271 6.38 -8.94 3.22
N PHE A 272 6.03 -9.86 2.32
CA PHE A 272 7.00 -10.80 1.75
C PHE A 272 8.11 -10.10 0.97
N GLY A 273 7.76 -9.11 0.14
CA GLY A 273 8.73 -8.30 -0.60
C GLY A 273 9.68 -7.52 0.31
N THR A 274 9.14 -6.88 1.36
CA THR A 274 9.94 -6.19 2.38
C THR A 274 10.92 -7.14 3.08
N TYR A 275 10.44 -8.32 3.50
CA TYR A 275 11.27 -9.32 4.17
C TYR A 275 12.41 -9.81 3.28
N CYS A 276 12.09 -10.20 2.05
CA CYS A 276 13.09 -10.67 1.08
C CYS A 276 14.11 -9.58 0.74
N ALA A 277 13.67 -8.32 0.58
CA ALA A 277 14.57 -7.19 0.32
C ALA A 277 15.49 -6.91 1.50
N GLY A 278 14.99 -6.98 2.73
CA GLY A 278 15.80 -6.83 3.93
C GLY A 278 16.88 -7.91 4.04
N LEU A 279 16.53 -9.19 3.79
CA LEU A 279 17.52 -10.28 3.73
C LEU A 279 18.55 -10.08 2.60
N ALA A 280 18.09 -9.68 1.42
CA ALA A 280 19.00 -9.45 0.29
C ALA A 280 19.94 -8.28 0.55
N TRP A 281 19.47 -7.25 1.25
CA TRP A 281 20.30 -6.12 1.68
C TRP A 281 21.48 -6.56 2.55
N THR A 282 21.25 -7.44 3.53
CA THR A 282 22.32 -7.90 4.44
C THR A 282 23.41 -8.69 3.75
N HIS A 283 23.12 -9.38 2.61
CA HIS A 283 24.10 -10.21 1.90
C HIS A 283 24.69 -9.53 0.67
N HIS A 284 23.92 -8.74 -0.04
CA HIS A 284 24.29 -8.18 -1.34
C HIS A 284 23.98 -6.68 -1.48
N ALA A 285 23.74 -5.98 -0.38
CA ALA A 285 23.43 -4.55 -0.34
C ALA A 285 22.36 -4.16 -1.39
N TRP A 286 22.54 -3.02 -2.09
CA TRP A 286 21.56 -2.50 -3.05
C TRP A 286 21.31 -3.43 -4.25
N THR A 287 22.33 -4.12 -4.76
CA THR A 287 22.18 -5.03 -5.89
C THR A 287 21.29 -6.22 -5.58
N GLY A 288 21.36 -6.72 -4.33
CA GLY A 288 20.45 -7.76 -3.83
C GLY A 288 18.99 -7.30 -3.81
N VAL A 289 18.74 -6.06 -3.37
CA VAL A 289 17.39 -5.46 -3.36
C VAL A 289 16.86 -5.32 -4.79
N CYS A 290 17.69 -4.86 -5.72
CA CYS A 290 17.33 -4.76 -7.14
C CYS A 290 16.96 -6.13 -7.73
N ALA A 291 17.71 -7.18 -7.41
CA ALA A 291 17.42 -8.54 -7.86
C ALA A 291 16.06 -9.04 -7.31
N VAL A 292 15.80 -8.88 -6.01
CA VAL A 292 14.52 -9.27 -5.39
C VAL A 292 13.35 -8.53 -6.03
N GLY A 293 13.46 -7.21 -6.18
CA GLY A 293 12.40 -6.41 -6.78
C GLY A 293 12.11 -6.78 -8.23
N ALA A 294 13.16 -7.02 -9.03
CA ALA A 294 13.05 -7.47 -10.42
C ALA A 294 12.43 -8.88 -10.51
N ILE A 295 12.83 -9.83 -9.65
CA ILE A 295 12.27 -11.17 -9.61
C ILE A 295 10.76 -11.12 -9.30
N LEU A 296 10.34 -10.34 -8.30
CA LEU A 296 8.92 -10.19 -7.94
C LEU A 296 8.11 -9.57 -9.10
N ALA A 297 8.64 -8.54 -9.76
CA ALA A 297 8.02 -7.97 -10.95
C ALA A 297 7.92 -8.99 -12.11
N ALA A 298 8.99 -9.77 -12.34
CA ALA A 298 9.02 -10.82 -13.34
C ALA A 298 8.00 -11.92 -13.05
N ILE A 299 7.84 -12.34 -11.78
CA ILE A 299 6.81 -13.32 -11.38
C ILE A 299 5.42 -12.77 -11.70
N SER A 300 5.14 -11.50 -11.37
CA SER A 300 3.86 -10.85 -11.71
C SER A 300 3.60 -10.86 -13.22
N LEU A 301 4.63 -10.58 -14.04
CA LEU A 301 4.56 -10.64 -15.50
C LEU A 301 4.31 -12.08 -15.99
N CYS A 302 5.05 -13.05 -15.49
CA CYS A 302 4.91 -14.47 -15.85
C CYS A 302 3.49 -14.97 -15.55
N ILE A 303 2.95 -14.71 -14.36
CA ILE A 303 1.56 -15.03 -13.99
C ILE A 303 0.58 -14.42 -15.00
N THR A 304 0.86 -13.20 -15.48
CA THR A 304 0.00 -12.51 -16.45
C THR A 304 0.09 -13.14 -17.85
N CYS A 305 1.27 -13.54 -18.28
CA CYS A 305 1.48 -14.12 -19.62
C CYS A 305 0.97 -15.56 -19.73
N PHE A 306 1.31 -16.42 -18.76
CA PHE A 306 1.01 -17.86 -18.81
C PHE A 306 -0.48 -18.18 -18.63
N ASN A 307 -1.26 -17.35 -17.96
CA ASN A 307 -2.71 -17.56 -17.77
C ASN A 307 -3.58 -17.01 -18.91
N ARG A 308 -3.12 -17.17 -20.17
CA ARG A 308 -3.82 -16.68 -21.38
C ARG A 308 -5.21 -17.32 -21.58
N LYS A 309 -5.41 -18.58 -21.15
CA LYS A 309 -6.61 -19.37 -21.43
C LYS A 309 -7.73 -19.26 -20.37
N ARG A 310 -7.53 -18.52 -19.29
CA ARG A 310 -8.50 -18.43 -18.15
C ARG A 310 -9.18 -17.07 -18.01
N ILE A 311 -9.03 -16.21 -19.01
CA ILE A 311 -9.62 -14.85 -19.00
C ILE A 311 -10.55 -14.72 -20.21
#